data_6abc1a583b6768c412627a9dba2a422c
#
_entry.id   6abc1a583b6768c412627a9dba2a422c
#
_cell.length_a   1.000
_cell.length_b   1.000
_cell.length_c   1.000
_cell.angle_alpha   90.00
_cell.angle_beta   90.00
_cell.angle_gamma   90.00
#
_symmetry.space_group_name_H-M   'P 1'
#
loop_
_entity.id
_entity.type
_entity.pdbx_description
1 polymer ?
#
loop_
_entity_poly.entity_id
_entity_poly.type
_entity_poly.pdbx_seq_one_letter_code
_entity_poly.pdbx_strand_id
1 'polypeptide(L)'
;MVLKKAAAAETAFREEEALSLYQQALRLQPRSVVVLCRCSDLSCRIGNRLPDRDERIAYFKTGYQYALTAYRLDSTNSEAGVMMAFSLGRLTLIQTNKERVEAAVAIKRYAERAIHYDPANYKAYHILGRWHYEVSKLNFIERAFARWFFGALPEASLSEAIRNYEKSMSLRPDFMLNYLELAKALHRDGQDVRAVALLRRLDGLHDEMYDDRTVRAEGKRLLEEWSK
;
A
#
# COMPACT_ATOMS: atom_id res chain seq x y z
N MET A 1 7.11 22.28 17.23
CA MET A 1 6.35 21.63 18.35
C MET A 1 5.24 20.71 17.82
N VAL A 2 4.38 21.17 16.89
CA VAL A 2 3.24 20.38 16.36
C VAL A 2 3.67 19.06 15.72
N LEU A 3 4.69 19.05 14.85
CA LEU A 3 5.17 17.81 14.17
C LEU A 3 5.67 16.73 15.14
N LYS A 4 6.31 17.13 16.26
CA LYS A 4 6.73 16.15 17.29
C LYS A 4 5.51 15.51 17.97
N LYS A 5 4.46 16.30 18.24
CA LYS A 5 3.20 15.78 18.79
C LYS A 5 2.49 14.85 17.79
N ALA A 6 2.46 15.22 16.52
CA ALA A 6 1.88 14.38 15.46
C ALA A 6 2.59 13.02 15.37
N ALA A 7 3.92 13.01 15.34
CA ALA A 7 4.70 11.76 15.31
C ALA A 7 4.48 10.92 16.59
N ALA A 8 4.42 11.54 17.77
CA ALA A 8 4.13 10.84 19.02
C ALA A 8 2.70 10.23 19.03
N ALA A 9 1.70 10.93 18.49
CA ALA A 9 0.34 10.41 18.37
C ALA A 9 0.30 9.22 17.41
N GLU A 10 1.01 9.30 16.28
CA GLU A 10 1.13 8.22 15.30
C GLU A 10 1.78 6.96 15.93
N THR A 11 2.90 7.12 16.64
CA THR A 11 3.57 6.02 17.36
C THR A 11 2.68 5.42 18.47
N ALA A 12 1.79 6.22 19.04
CA ALA A 12 0.80 5.75 20.02
C ALA A 12 -0.48 5.18 19.39
N PHE A 13 -0.51 4.96 18.08
CA PHE A 13 -1.65 4.48 17.30
C PHE A 13 -2.91 5.38 17.36
N ARG A 14 -2.74 6.66 17.71
CA ARG A 14 -3.82 7.67 17.73
C ARG A 14 -3.85 8.40 16.39
N GLU A 15 -4.24 7.68 15.33
CA GLU A 15 -4.06 8.14 13.95
C GLU A 15 -4.92 9.33 13.57
N GLU A 16 -6.16 9.43 14.08
CA GLU A 16 -7.04 10.58 13.87
C GLU A 16 -6.45 11.86 14.50
N GLU A 17 -5.89 11.73 15.71
CA GLU A 17 -5.18 12.84 16.36
C GLU A 17 -3.92 13.22 15.58
N ALA A 18 -3.15 12.22 15.13
CA ALA A 18 -1.95 12.44 14.33
C ALA A 18 -2.29 13.18 13.02
N LEU A 19 -3.35 12.75 12.31
CA LEU A 19 -3.81 13.39 11.08
C LEU A 19 -4.20 14.86 11.34
N SER A 20 -4.97 15.13 12.39
CA SER A 20 -5.36 16.50 12.77
C SER A 20 -4.15 17.38 13.03
N LEU A 21 -3.14 16.85 13.74
CA LEU A 21 -1.90 17.58 14.03
C LEU A 21 -1.04 17.81 12.78
N TYR A 22 -0.96 16.84 11.87
CA TYR A 22 -0.27 17.04 10.58
C TYR A 22 -1.00 18.07 9.71
N GLN A 23 -2.34 18.09 9.70
CA GLN A 23 -3.12 19.12 9.02
C GLN A 23 -2.88 20.52 9.62
N GLN A 24 -2.74 20.64 10.95
CA GLN A 24 -2.34 21.90 11.57
C GLN A 24 -0.94 22.32 11.12
N ALA A 25 0.01 21.39 11.04
CA ALA A 25 1.35 21.68 10.52
C ALA A 25 1.32 22.16 9.06
N LEU A 26 0.45 21.62 8.20
CA LEU A 26 0.28 22.07 6.82
C LEU A 26 -0.24 23.51 6.72
N ARG A 27 -1.06 23.98 7.68
CA ARG A 27 -1.47 25.40 7.69
C ARG A 27 -0.28 26.35 7.86
N LEU A 28 0.75 25.90 8.57
CA LEU A 28 1.98 26.67 8.80
C LEU A 28 3.01 26.48 7.67
N GLN A 29 3.04 25.28 7.08
CA GLN A 29 3.99 24.89 6.04
C GLN A 29 3.26 24.13 4.91
N PRO A 30 2.46 24.82 4.06
CA PRO A 30 1.57 24.18 3.09
C PRO A 30 2.31 23.42 1.97
N ARG A 31 3.60 23.64 1.80
CA ARG A 31 4.44 22.99 0.78
C ARG A 31 5.35 21.88 1.34
N SER A 32 5.13 21.43 2.57
CA SER A 32 5.91 20.35 3.15
C SER A 32 5.52 18.99 2.54
N VAL A 33 6.34 18.48 1.62
CA VAL A 33 6.14 17.18 0.96
C VAL A 33 6.01 16.07 1.98
N VAL A 34 6.87 16.06 3.01
CA VAL A 34 6.84 15.05 4.08
C VAL A 34 5.50 15.03 4.82
N VAL A 35 4.98 16.20 5.18
CA VAL A 35 3.71 16.29 5.94
C VAL A 35 2.52 15.93 5.03
N LEU A 36 2.56 16.33 3.76
CA LEU A 36 1.56 15.93 2.76
C LEU A 36 1.52 14.39 2.60
N CYS A 37 2.67 13.73 2.52
CA CYS A 37 2.74 12.27 2.46
C CYS A 37 2.15 11.61 3.71
N ARG A 38 2.43 12.15 4.92
CA ARG A 38 1.82 11.65 6.16
C ARG A 38 0.30 11.82 6.19
N CYS A 39 -0.20 12.99 5.77
CA CYS A 39 -1.64 13.22 5.65
C CYS A 39 -2.30 12.26 4.64
N SER A 40 -1.62 11.97 3.52
CA SER A 40 -2.10 11.01 2.54
C SER A 40 -2.19 9.60 3.11
N ASP A 41 -1.12 9.11 3.74
CA ASP A 41 -1.05 7.80 4.35
C ASP A 41 -2.14 7.59 5.40
N LEU A 42 -2.19 8.49 6.39
CA LEU A 42 -3.18 8.42 7.47
C LEU A 42 -4.62 8.51 6.96
N SER A 43 -4.90 9.41 6.02
CA SER A 43 -6.25 9.49 5.44
C SER A 43 -6.66 8.18 4.78
N CYS A 44 -5.77 7.56 4.00
CA CYS A 44 -6.06 6.29 3.35
C CYS A 44 -6.21 5.14 4.35
N ARG A 45 -5.43 5.11 5.43
CA ARG A 45 -5.49 4.07 6.46
C ARG A 45 -6.75 4.19 7.30
N ILE A 46 -7.06 5.39 7.80
CA ILE A 46 -8.30 5.66 8.54
C ILE A 46 -9.51 5.30 7.68
N GLY A 47 -9.56 5.83 6.44
CA GLY A 47 -10.65 5.54 5.53
C GLY A 47 -10.86 4.05 5.26
N ASN A 48 -9.78 3.26 5.21
CA ASN A 48 -9.87 1.81 4.99
C ASN A 48 -10.62 1.06 6.10
N ARG A 49 -10.67 1.61 7.32
CA ARG A 49 -11.31 1.00 8.48
C ARG A 49 -12.74 1.48 8.71
N LEU A 50 -13.16 2.55 8.06
CA LEU A 50 -14.51 3.09 8.23
C LEU A 50 -15.55 2.13 7.66
N PRO A 51 -16.63 1.84 8.40
CA PRO A 51 -17.71 0.99 7.92
C PRO A 51 -18.55 1.71 6.86
N ASP A 52 -18.79 3.02 7.01
CA ASP A 52 -19.56 3.80 6.07
C ASP A 52 -18.83 4.01 4.74
N ARG A 53 -19.55 3.75 3.64
CA ARG A 53 -19.00 3.81 2.30
C ARG A 53 -18.65 5.22 1.86
N ASP A 54 -19.48 6.19 2.18
CA ASP A 54 -19.33 7.56 1.70
C ASP A 54 -18.23 8.28 2.48
N GLU A 55 -18.12 8.03 3.77
CA GLU A 55 -16.99 8.48 4.59
C GLU A 55 -15.68 7.89 4.09
N ARG A 56 -15.65 6.58 3.78
CA ARG A 56 -14.50 5.91 3.19
C ARG A 56 -14.05 6.57 1.89
N ILE A 57 -15.01 6.85 1.01
CA ILE A 57 -14.75 7.54 -0.26
C ILE A 57 -14.16 8.93 -0.03
N ALA A 58 -14.70 9.69 0.92
CA ALA A 58 -14.21 11.03 1.24
C ALA A 58 -12.76 10.99 1.73
N TYR A 59 -12.43 10.05 2.61
CA TYR A 59 -11.07 9.86 3.11
C TYR A 59 -10.09 9.44 1.99
N PHE A 60 -10.47 8.52 1.11
CA PHE A 60 -9.61 8.11 -0.01
C PHE A 60 -9.36 9.25 -1.00
N LYS A 61 -10.39 10.04 -1.33
CA LYS A 61 -10.23 11.23 -2.17
C LYS A 61 -9.32 12.26 -1.51
N THR A 62 -9.48 12.50 -0.22
CA THR A 62 -8.63 13.41 0.56
C THR A 62 -7.18 12.93 0.56
N GLY A 63 -6.94 11.64 0.83
CA GLY A 63 -5.62 11.03 0.78
C GLY A 63 -4.96 11.18 -0.59
N TYR A 64 -5.71 10.96 -1.66
CA TYR A 64 -5.22 11.16 -3.03
C TYR A 64 -4.86 12.62 -3.32
N GLN A 65 -5.66 13.60 -2.85
CA GLN A 65 -5.35 15.02 -3.05
C GLN A 65 -4.04 15.44 -2.35
N TYR A 66 -3.79 14.93 -1.13
CA TYR A 66 -2.52 15.14 -0.45
C TYR A 66 -1.34 14.52 -1.22
N ALA A 67 -1.48 13.28 -1.70
CA ALA A 67 -0.46 12.61 -2.51
C ALA A 67 -0.16 13.38 -3.79
N LEU A 68 -1.21 13.81 -4.51
CA LEU A 68 -1.08 14.57 -5.74
C LEU A 68 -0.38 15.91 -5.52
N THR A 69 -0.71 16.59 -4.42
CA THR A 69 -0.05 17.85 -4.05
C THR A 69 1.44 17.62 -3.74
N ALA A 70 1.76 16.59 -2.95
CA ALA A 70 3.14 16.22 -2.64
C ALA A 70 3.95 15.92 -3.93
N TYR A 71 3.38 15.12 -4.81
CA TYR A 71 4.01 14.71 -6.05
C TYR A 71 4.19 15.88 -7.04
N ARG A 72 3.26 16.84 -7.09
CA ARG A 72 3.39 18.06 -7.90
C ARG A 72 4.47 19.01 -7.36
N LEU A 73 4.69 19.03 -6.06
CA LEU A 73 5.75 19.83 -5.43
C LEU A 73 7.14 19.23 -5.67
N ASP A 74 7.25 17.90 -5.64
CA ASP A 74 8.49 17.19 -5.91
C ASP A 74 8.18 15.79 -6.50
N SER A 75 8.23 15.69 -7.82
CA SER A 75 7.98 14.44 -8.55
C SER A 75 9.14 13.46 -8.48
N THR A 76 10.28 13.85 -7.91
CA THR A 76 11.45 13.00 -7.70
C THR A 76 11.49 12.41 -6.28
N ASN A 77 10.63 12.89 -5.40
CA ASN A 77 10.50 12.35 -4.05
C ASN A 77 9.84 10.96 -4.09
N SER A 78 10.60 9.95 -3.68
CA SER A 78 10.17 8.55 -3.71
C SER A 78 8.91 8.32 -2.87
N GLU A 79 8.82 8.91 -1.66
CA GLU A 79 7.65 8.75 -0.79
C GLU A 79 6.39 9.39 -1.41
N ALA A 80 6.52 10.54 -2.09
CA ALA A 80 5.39 11.13 -2.83
C ALA A 80 4.91 10.21 -3.97
N GLY A 81 5.83 9.55 -4.67
CA GLY A 81 5.51 8.51 -5.65
C GLY A 81 4.79 7.32 -5.04
N VAL A 82 5.26 6.83 -3.89
CA VAL A 82 4.60 5.77 -3.09
C VAL A 82 3.19 6.19 -2.71
N MET A 83 2.99 7.40 -2.20
CA MET A 83 1.66 7.88 -1.79
C MET A 83 0.70 8.01 -2.98
N MET A 84 1.19 8.41 -4.17
CA MET A 84 0.39 8.37 -5.40
C MET A 84 -0.08 6.95 -5.72
N ALA A 85 0.83 5.97 -5.72
CA ALA A 85 0.49 4.59 -6.00
C ALA A 85 -0.47 4.01 -4.95
N PHE A 86 -0.23 4.27 -3.67
CA PHE A 86 -1.03 3.78 -2.55
C PHE A 86 -2.46 4.35 -2.57
N SER A 87 -2.60 5.67 -2.69
CA SER A 87 -3.90 6.33 -2.70
C SER A 87 -4.74 5.98 -3.93
N LEU A 88 -4.11 5.85 -5.11
CA LEU A 88 -4.78 5.32 -6.30
C LEU A 88 -5.27 3.89 -6.07
N GLY A 89 -4.46 3.04 -5.43
CA GLY A 89 -4.88 1.69 -5.07
C GLY A 89 -6.12 1.66 -4.17
N ARG A 90 -6.26 2.63 -3.24
CA ARG A 90 -7.48 2.77 -2.42
C ARG A 90 -8.68 3.24 -3.24
N LEU A 91 -8.48 4.18 -4.17
CA LEU A 91 -9.55 4.65 -5.04
C LEU A 91 -10.08 3.56 -5.97
N THR A 92 -9.27 2.57 -6.38
CA THR A 92 -9.75 1.45 -7.22
C THR A 92 -10.86 0.64 -6.56
N LEU A 93 -10.97 0.67 -5.23
CA LEU A 93 -12.03 -0.04 -4.51
C LEU A 93 -13.43 0.54 -4.75
N ILE A 94 -13.51 1.77 -5.26
CA ILE A 94 -14.76 2.51 -5.47
C ILE A 94 -14.98 2.94 -6.92
N GLN A 95 -14.06 2.61 -7.81
CA GLN A 95 -14.04 3.02 -9.22
C GLN A 95 -14.72 2.00 -10.14
N THR A 96 -15.11 2.47 -11.33
CA THR A 96 -15.57 1.62 -12.44
C THR A 96 -14.42 0.77 -13.01
N ASN A 97 -14.76 -0.26 -13.79
CA ASN A 97 -13.75 -1.12 -14.40
C ASN A 97 -12.76 -0.35 -15.29
N LYS A 98 -13.24 0.68 -16.00
CA LYS A 98 -12.39 1.55 -16.81
C LYS A 98 -11.35 2.28 -15.97
N GLU A 99 -11.81 3.01 -14.97
CA GLU A 99 -10.95 3.77 -14.07
C GLU A 99 -9.96 2.87 -13.32
N ARG A 100 -10.36 1.63 -12.98
CA ARG A 100 -9.49 0.64 -12.34
C ARG A 100 -8.31 0.23 -13.22
N VAL A 101 -8.52 0.07 -14.52
CA VAL A 101 -7.43 -0.27 -15.46
C VAL A 101 -6.46 0.91 -15.64
N GLU A 102 -6.99 2.11 -15.80
CA GLU A 102 -6.17 3.34 -15.87
C GLU A 102 -5.34 3.53 -14.59
N ALA A 103 -5.97 3.32 -13.43
CA ALA A 103 -5.30 3.37 -12.14
C ALA A 103 -4.22 2.29 -12.01
N ALA A 104 -4.47 1.05 -12.48
CA ALA A 104 -3.48 -0.02 -12.43
C ALA A 104 -2.19 0.33 -13.19
N VAL A 105 -2.31 0.92 -14.39
CA VAL A 105 -1.15 1.40 -15.17
C VAL A 105 -0.41 2.50 -14.41
N ALA A 106 -1.16 3.45 -13.83
CA ALA A 106 -0.57 4.56 -13.09
C ALA A 106 0.13 4.10 -11.79
N ILE A 107 -0.47 3.16 -11.04
CA ILE A 107 0.10 2.58 -9.81
C ILE A 107 1.47 1.98 -10.10
N LYS A 108 1.57 1.12 -11.14
CA LYS A 108 2.85 0.51 -11.54
C LYS A 108 3.90 1.58 -11.83
N ARG A 109 3.57 2.55 -12.67
CA ARG A 109 4.47 3.63 -13.05
C ARG A 109 4.96 4.44 -11.85
N TYR A 110 4.09 4.79 -10.88
CA TYR A 110 4.49 5.53 -9.69
C TYR A 110 5.37 4.69 -8.76
N ALA A 111 5.08 3.41 -8.59
CA ALA A 111 5.91 2.50 -7.79
C ALA A 111 7.30 2.31 -8.41
N GLU A 112 7.40 2.09 -9.72
CA GLU A 112 8.68 1.98 -10.43
C GLU A 112 9.50 3.27 -10.37
N ARG A 113 8.86 4.44 -10.52
CA ARG A 113 9.55 5.73 -10.33
C ARG A 113 10.04 5.93 -8.89
N ALA A 114 9.25 5.54 -7.91
CA ALA A 114 9.66 5.60 -6.50
C ALA A 114 10.91 4.75 -6.25
N ILE A 115 10.97 3.54 -6.81
CA ILE A 115 12.16 2.66 -6.77
C ILE A 115 13.35 3.30 -7.49
N HIS A 116 13.13 3.95 -8.62
CA HIS A 116 14.18 4.62 -9.39
C HIS A 116 14.85 5.75 -8.58
N TYR A 117 14.06 6.56 -7.86
CA TYR A 117 14.59 7.67 -7.06
C TYR A 117 15.12 7.25 -5.68
N ASP A 118 14.55 6.18 -5.11
CA ASP A 118 15.06 5.58 -3.87
C ASP A 118 14.95 4.05 -3.93
N PRO A 119 16.02 3.35 -4.33
CA PRO A 119 16.06 1.89 -4.37
C PRO A 119 15.95 1.21 -2.98
N ALA A 120 16.00 1.97 -1.89
CA ALA A 120 15.81 1.46 -0.54
C ALA A 120 14.37 1.63 -0.02
N ASN A 121 13.46 2.23 -0.79
CA ASN A 121 12.07 2.41 -0.39
C ASN A 121 11.30 1.09 -0.45
N TYR A 122 11.23 0.39 0.69
CA TYR A 122 10.54 -0.90 0.83
C TYR A 122 9.06 -0.85 0.46
N LYS A 123 8.38 0.29 0.70
CA LYS A 123 6.94 0.45 0.39
C LYS A 123 6.69 0.39 -1.11
N ALA A 124 7.59 0.95 -1.91
CA ALA A 124 7.47 0.93 -3.36
C ALA A 124 7.53 -0.50 -3.91
N TYR A 125 8.43 -1.33 -3.39
CA TYR A 125 8.49 -2.76 -3.72
C TYR A 125 7.26 -3.52 -3.24
N HIS A 126 6.77 -3.24 -2.04
CA HIS A 126 5.54 -3.85 -1.54
C HIS A 126 4.34 -3.53 -2.46
N ILE A 127 4.17 -2.27 -2.87
CA ILE A 127 3.09 -1.86 -3.79
C ILE A 127 3.24 -2.55 -5.15
N LEU A 128 4.47 -2.63 -5.68
CA LEU A 128 4.73 -3.28 -6.95
C LEU A 128 4.47 -4.79 -6.86
N GLY A 129 4.86 -5.44 -5.76
CA GLY A 129 4.51 -6.83 -5.46
C GLY A 129 3.00 -7.06 -5.46
N ARG A 130 2.25 -6.20 -4.76
CA ARG A 130 0.80 -6.25 -4.72
C ARG A 130 0.18 -6.04 -6.11
N TRP A 131 0.70 -5.09 -6.87
CA TRP A 131 0.26 -4.84 -8.24
C TRP A 131 0.40 -6.10 -9.11
N HIS A 132 1.60 -6.73 -9.10
CA HIS A 132 1.84 -7.97 -9.84
C HIS A 132 0.92 -9.12 -9.38
N TYR A 133 0.71 -9.24 -8.07
CA TYR A 133 -0.17 -10.25 -7.49
C TYR A 133 -1.62 -10.07 -7.95
N GLU A 134 -2.17 -8.85 -7.86
CA GLU A 134 -3.56 -8.58 -8.23
C GLU A 134 -3.78 -8.70 -9.75
N VAL A 135 -2.90 -8.12 -10.55
CA VAL A 135 -3.02 -8.17 -12.02
C VAL A 135 -2.80 -9.59 -12.54
N SER A 136 -1.96 -10.42 -11.91
CA SER A 136 -1.78 -11.82 -12.26
C SER A 136 -3.03 -12.69 -12.03
N LYS A 137 -4.00 -12.23 -11.22
CA LYS A 137 -5.28 -12.91 -11.00
C LYS A 137 -6.27 -12.74 -12.16
N LEU A 138 -6.09 -11.71 -12.98
CA LEU A 138 -7.02 -11.42 -14.07
C LEU A 138 -7.07 -12.58 -15.05
N ASN A 139 -8.28 -13.02 -15.40
CA ASN A 139 -8.51 -14.06 -16.39
C ASN A 139 -8.27 -13.54 -17.81
N PHE A 140 -8.33 -14.46 -18.78
CA PHE A 140 -8.07 -14.14 -20.20
C PHE A 140 -9.05 -13.07 -20.74
N ILE A 141 -10.32 -13.13 -20.35
CA ILE A 141 -11.36 -12.19 -20.82
C ILE A 141 -11.10 -10.79 -20.25
N GLU A 142 -10.77 -10.70 -18.97
CA GLU A 142 -10.44 -9.42 -18.31
C GLU A 142 -9.19 -8.78 -18.91
N ARG A 143 -8.17 -9.59 -19.23
CA ARG A 143 -6.95 -9.12 -19.91
C ARG A 143 -7.24 -8.68 -21.36
N ALA A 144 -8.06 -9.42 -22.10
CA ALA A 144 -8.46 -9.05 -23.45
C ALA A 144 -9.27 -7.76 -23.47
N PHE A 145 -10.20 -7.59 -22.53
CA PHE A 145 -10.95 -6.35 -22.34
C PHE A 145 -10.03 -5.16 -22.05
N ALA A 146 -9.12 -5.31 -21.09
CA ALA A 146 -8.15 -4.27 -20.75
C ALA A 146 -7.27 -3.91 -21.96
N ARG A 147 -6.85 -4.89 -22.73
CA ARG A 147 -6.04 -4.70 -23.95
C ARG A 147 -6.81 -3.96 -25.06
N TRP A 148 -8.06 -4.32 -25.25
CA TRP A 148 -8.92 -3.74 -26.29
C TRP A 148 -9.22 -2.25 -26.03
N PHE A 149 -9.56 -1.91 -24.79
CA PHE A 149 -10.02 -0.55 -24.44
C PHE A 149 -8.91 0.42 -24.03
N PHE A 150 -7.77 -0.09 -23.51
CA PHE A 150 -6.73 0.73 -22.87
C PHE A 150 -5.32 0.49 -23.40
N GLY A 151 -5.18 -0.31 -24.44
CA GLY A 151 -3.87 -0.81 -24.85
C GLY A 151 -3.42 -1.97 -23.95
N ALA A 152 -2.19 -2.43 -24.09
CA ALA A 152 -1.71 -3.55 -23.29
C ALA A 152 -1.57 -3.15 -21.80
N LEU A 153 -2.23 -3.88 -20.90
CA LEU A 153 -1.82 -3.88 -19.50
C LEU A 153 -0.36 -4.36 -19.44
N PRO A 154 0.49 -3.69 -18.66
CA PRO A 154 1.85 -4.18 -18.47
C PRO A 154 1.85 -5.62 -17.97
N GLU A 155 2.81 -6.41 -18.43
CA GLU A 155 2.93 -7.81 -18.01
C GLU A 155 3.05 -7.92 -16.49
N ALA A 156 2.30 -8.87 -15.95
CA ALA A 156 2.30 -9.16 -14.52
C ALA A 156 2.43 -10.67 -14.31
N SER A 157 3.22 -11.07 -13.34
CA SER A 157 3.40 -12.46 -12.97
C SER A 157 3.46 -12.65 -11.46
N LEU A 158 3.09 -13.84 -11.03
CA LEU A 158 3.17 -14.21 -9.61
C LEU A 158 4.63 -14.25 -9.12
N SER A 159 5.56 -14.67 -9.99
CA SER A 159 7.00 -14.67 -9.70
C SER A 159 7.54 -13.26 -9.45
N GLU A 160 7.10 -12.27 -10.23
CA GLU A 160 7.45 -10.87 -9.98
C GLU A 160 6.83 -10.34 -8.68
N ALA A 161 5.61 -10.75 -8.35
CA ALA A 161 5.00 -10.39 -7.08
C ALA A 161 5.86 -10.87 -5.90
N ILE A 162 6.22 -12.16 -5.91
CA ILE A 162 7.07 -12.78 -4.87
C ILE A 162 8.41 -12.05 -4.77
N ARG A 163 9.10 -11.81 -5.89
CA ARG A 163 10.41 -11.13 -5.93
C ARG A 163 10.34 -9.73 -5.31
N ASN A 164 9.32 -8.96 -5.64
CA ASN A 164 9.14 -7.63 -5.09
C ASN A 164 8.81 -7.64 -3.59
N TYR A 165 7.96 -8.56 -3.12
CA TYR A 165 7.70 -8.73 -1.70
C TYR A 165 8.96 -9.18 -0.93
N GLU A 166 9.75 -10.10 -1.48
CA GLU A 166 11.03 -10.53 -0.89
C GLU A 166 12.02 -9.35 -0.79
N LYS A 167 12.08 -8.51 -1.83
CA LYS A 167 12.90 -7.29 -1.79
C LYS A 167 12.41 -6.31 -0.72
N SER A 168 11.10 -6.08 -0.63
CA SER A 168 10.50 -5.27 0.45
C SER A 168 10.87 -5.82 1.83
N MET A 169 10.74 -7.14 2.04
CA MET A 169 11.09 -7.80 3.30
C MET A 169 12.59 -7.67 3.63
N SER A 170 13.48 -7.74 2.64
CA SER A 170 14.92 -7.57 2.85
C SER A 170 15.30 -6.16 3.29
N LEU A 171 14.54 -5.15 2.83
CA LEU A 171 14.75 -3.73 3.16
C LEU A 171 14.10 -3.35 4.50
N ARG A 172 12.97 -3.98 4.84
CA ARG A 172 12.22 -3.73 6.07
C ARG A 172 11.71 -5.05 6.68
N PRO A 173 12.54 -5.75 7.50
CA PRO A 173 12.22 -7.08 8.03
C PRO A 173 11.11 -7.13 9.08
N ASP A 174 10.63 -6.00 9.56
CA ASP A 174 9.56 -5.83 10.55
C ASP A 174 8.24 -5.34 9.94
N PHE A 175 8.16 -5.16 8.62
CA PHE A 175 6.94 -4.73 7.94
C PHE A 175 5.93 -5.87 7.84
N MET A 176 5.06 -6.00 8.85
CA MET A 176 4.15 -7.13 9.06
C MET A 176 3.22 -7.43 7.87
N LEU A 177 2.61 -6.39 7.28
CA LEU A 177 1.72 -6.55 6.12
C LEU A 177 2.41 -7.25 4.95
N ASN A 178 3.72 -6.99 4.76
CA ASN A 178 4.46 -7.60 3.67
C ASN A 178 4.64 -9.11 3.85
N TYR A 179 4.78 -9.60 5.09
CA TYR A 179 4.82 -11.04 5.38
C TYR A 179 3.52 -11.72 5.00
N LEU A 180 2.38 -11.13 5.35
CA LEU A 180 1.07 -11.66 5.02
C LEU A 180 0.86 -11.76 3.50
N GLU A 181 1.17 -10.68 2.77
CA GLU A 181 0.99 -10.65 1.33
C GLU A 181 1.98 -11.56 0.58
N LEU A 182 3.22 -11.66 1.05
CA LEU A 182 4.20 -12.63 0.51
C LEU A 182 3.76 -14.06 0.78
N ALA A 183 3.27 -14.36 1.98
CA ALA A 183 2.75 -15.71 2.29
C ALA A 183 1.59 -16.10 1.37
N LYS A 184 0.64 -15.18 1.13
CA LYS A 184 -0.45 -15.42 0.16
C LYS A 184 0.07 -15.65 -1.26
N ALA A 185 1.09 -14.91 -1.68
CA ALA A 185 1.68 -15.09 -3.01
C ALA A 185 2.40 -16.44 -3.14
N LEU A 186 3.16 -16.86 -2.12
CA LEU A 186 3.84 -18.15 -2.09
C LEU A 186 2.86 -19.32 -2.04
N HIS A 187 1.80 -19.24 -1.23
CA HIS A 187 0.76 -20.26 -1.18
C HIS A 187 0.10 -20.44 -2.56
N ARG A 188 -0.25 -19.35 -3.23
CA ARG A 188 -0.80 -19.39 -4.58
C ARG A 188 0.18 -19.98 -5.61
N ASP A 189 1.48 -19.86 -5.38
CA ASP A 189 2.56 -20.43 -6.22
C ASP A 189 2.87 -21.91 -5.87
N GLY A 190 2.14 -22.50 -4.91
CA GLY A 190 2.36 -23.88 -4.45
C GLY A 190 3.54 -24.03 -3.50
N GLN A 191 4.09 -22.94 -2.98
CA GLN A 191 5.23 -22.95 -2.04
C GLN A 191 4.75 -22.92 -0.58
N ASP A 192 3.89 -23.85 -0.21
CA ASP A 192 3.18 -23.85 1.09
C ASP A 192 4.10 -23.88 2.29
N VAL A 193 5.18 -24.65 2.24
CA VAL A 193 6.17 -24.71 3.32
C VAL A 193 6.76 -23.34 3.64
N ARG A 194 7.07 -22.56 2.61
CA ARG A 194 7.59 -21.20 2.76
C ARG A 194 6.51 -20.25 3.26
N ALA A 195 5.29 -20.38 2.74
CA ALA A 195 4.16 -19.55 3.16
C ALA A 195 3.87 -19.72 4.66
N VAL A 196 3.78 -20.96 5.13
CA VAL A 196 3.58 -21.31 6.56
C VAL A 196 4.72 -20.78 7.42
N ALA A 197 5.98 -20.91 6.98
CA ALA A 197 7.12 -20.39 7.73
C ALA A 197 7.06 -18.87 7.90
N LEU A 198 6.61 -18.13 6.86
CA LEU A 198 6.42 -16.67 6.94
C LEU A 198 5.30 -16.30 7.91
N LEU A 199 4.17 -17.00 7.89
CA LEU A 199 3.06 -16.74 8.82
C LEU A 199 3.45 -16.98 10.28
N ARG A 200 4.26 -18.01 10.57
CA ARG A 200 4.85 -18.23 11.91
C ARG A 200 5.75 -17.08 12.32
N ARG A 201 6.57 -16.57 11.40
CA ARG A 201 7.45 -15.44 11.69
C ARG A 201 6.66 -14.14 11.89
N LEU A 202 5.59 -13.91 11.12
CA LEU A 202 4.69 -12.78 11.27
C LEU A 202 4.11 -12.70 12.68
N ASP A 203 3.72 -13.83 13.26
CA ASP A 203 3.12 -13.87 14.60
C ASP A 203 4.07 -13.36 15.69
N GLY A 204 5.38 -13.49 15.51
CA GLY A 204 6.41 -13.02 16.42
C GLY A 204 6.84 -11.56 16.25
N LEU A 205 6.34 -10.83 15.23
CA LEU A 205 6.71 -9.42 15.01
C LEU A 205 6.00 -8.50 16.03
N HIS A 206 6.58 -7.34 16.33
CA HIS A 206 5.91 -6.31 17.12
C HIS A 206 4.95 -5.48 16.27
N ASP A 207 3.88 -4.97 16.91
CA ASP A 207 2.97 -4.04 16.25
C ASP A 207 3.66 -2.67 16.09
N GLU A 208 3.80 -2.19 14.86
CA GLU A 208 4.33 -0.86 14.53
C GLU A 208 3.26 0.06 13.96
N MET A 209 2.16 -0.51 13.44
CA MET A 209 1.03 0.20 12.88
C MET A 209 -0.28 -0.25 13.53
N TYR A 210 -1.26 0.64 13.52
CA TYR A 210 -2.60 0.35 14.05
C TYR A 210 -3.20 -0.94 13.47
N ASP A 211 -3.03 -1.16 12.16
CA ASP A 211 -3.62 -2.28 11.44
C ASP A 211 -2.88 -3.61 11.66
N ASP A 212 -1.71 -3.63 12.32
CA ASP A 212 -0.90 -4.84 12.50
C ASP A 212 -1.62 -5.93 13.29
N ARG A 213 -2.48 -5.56 14.23
CA ARG A 213 -3.32 -6.51 14.95
C ARG A 213 -4.27 -7.27 14.03
N THR A 214 -4.86 -6.58 13.06
CA THR A 214 -5.75 -7.19 12.06
C THR A 214 -4.94 -8.08 11.11
N VAL A 215 -3.77 -7.62 10.68
CA VAL A 215 -2.84 -8.39 9.85
C VAL A 215 -2.41 -9.68 10.56
N ARG A 216 -2.07 -9.60 11.84
CA ARG A 216 -1.70 -10.76 12.67
C ARG A 216 -2.86 -11.74 12.81
N ALA A 217 -4.07 -11.25 13.08
CA ALA A 217 -5.26 -12.10 13.21
C ALA A 217 -5.53 -12.87 11.90
N GLU A 218 -5.42 -12.21 10.76
CA GLU A 218 -5.53 -12.86 9.45
C GLU A 218 -4.41 -13.87 9.23
N GLY A 219 -3.17 -13.53 9.57
CA GLY A 219 -2.02 -14.44 9.50
C GLY A 219 -2.23 -15.72 10.31
N LYS A 220 -2.74 -15.63 11.55
CA LYS A 220 -3.08 -16.78 12.40
C LYS A 220 -4.14 -17.67 11.76
N ARG A 221 -5.21 -17.07 11.26
CA ARG A 221 -6.27 -17.81 10.57
C ARG A 221 -5.73 -18.60 9.38
N LEU A 222 -4.92 -17.97 8.54
CA LEU A 222 -4.30 -18.65 7.39
C LEU A 222 -3.29 -19.72 7.81
N LEU A 223 -2.54 -19.49 8.89
CA LEU A 223 -1.62 -20.48 9.43
C LEU A 223 -2.36 -21.74 9.88
N GLU A 224 -3.49 -21.62 10.59
CA GLU A 224 -4.34 -22.73 11.00
C GLU A 224 -4.95 -23.47 9.79
N GLU A 225 -5.30 -22.75 8.73
CA GLU A 225 -5.88 -23.30 7.51
C GLU A 225 -4.83 -24.10 6.69
N TRP A 226 -3.62 -23.56 6.54
CA TRP A 226 -2.59 -24.13 5.66
C TRP A 226 -1.63 -25.10 6.36
N SER A 227 -1.73 -25.28 7.67
CA SER A 227 -0.94 -26.26 8.44
C SER A 227 -1.62 -27.64 8.55
N LYS A 228 -2.78 -27.80 7.95
CA LYS A 228 -3.54 -29.07 7.89
C LYS A 228 -3.09 -29.91 6.71
#